data_efbc14ae02635b74ee708f3fa6c9a645
#
_entry.id   efbc14ae02635b74ee708f3fa6c9a645
#
_cell.length_a   1.000
_cell.length_b   1.000
_cell.length_c   1.000
_cell.angle_alpha   90.00
_cell.angle_beta   90.00
_cell.angle_gamma   90.00
#
_symmetry.space_group_name_H-M   'P 1'
#
loop_
_entity.id
_entity.type
_entity.pdbx_description
1 polymer ?
#
loop_
_entity_poly.entity_id
_entity_poly.type
_entity_poly.pdbx_seq_one_letter_code
_entity_poly.pdbx_strand_id
1 'polypeptide(L)'
;LSYTLRVETMTHTTLIDTLNEALGWELRAINMYAHYAANVQGIHRLQLSPMFDGEATESLAHASIVRKAVVKLQGIPVTERNSHPITHTTDYAEMLQHSLETETKAAAVYGEVMIQLEAAADQDLSDAIEQIYLAELRSVEELRLLMD
;
A
#
# COMPACT_ATOMS: atom_id res chain seq x y z
N LEU A 1 -28.44 -21.57 1.13
CA LEU A 1 -27.32 -21.49 0.21
C LEU A 1 -26.58 -22.81 0.13
N SER A 2 -26.16 -23.19 -1.07
CA SER A 2 -25.31 -24.35 -1.25
C SER A 2 -23.93 -24.14 -0.59
N TYR A 3 -23.25 -25.22 -0.29
CA TYR A 3 -21.88 -25.16 0.25
C TYR A 3 -20.95 -24.32 -0.64
N THR A 4 -21.02 -24.51 -1.97
CA THR A 4 -20.22 -23.78 -2.94
C THR A 4 -20.43 -22.26 -2.84
N LEU A 5 -21.68 -21.80 -2.80
CA LEU A 5 -22.00 -20.37 -2.67
C LEU A 5 -21.49 -19.79 -1.36
N ARG A 6 -21.55 -20.56 -0.26
CA ARG A 6 -21.02 -20.08 1.03
C ARG A 6 -19.52 -19.94 1.02
N VAL A 7 -18.79 -20.86 0.41
CA VAL A 7 -17.33 -20.81 0.27
C VAL A 7 -16.93 -19.60 -0.58
N GLU A 8 -17.58 -19.37 -1.72
CA GLU A 8 -17.33 -18.21 -2.59
C GLU A 8 -17.56 -16.89 -1.85
N THR A 9 -18.66 -16.76 -1.11
CA THR A 9 -18.98 -15.56 -0.32
C THR A 9 -17.91 -15.32 0.75
N MET A 10 -17.46 -16.36 1.46
CA MET A 10 -16.41 -16.24 2.47
C MET A 10 -15.07 -15.84 1.86
N THR A 11 -14.71 -16.39 0.70
CA THR A 11 -13.49 -16.04 -0.04
C THR A 11 -13.50 -14.57 -0.45
N HIS A 12 -14.61 -14.08 -1.00
CA HIS A 12 -14.75 -12.67 -1.38
C HIS A 12 -14.71 -11.75 -0.16
N THR A 13 -15.32 -12.11 0.94
CA THR A 13 -15.28 -11.32 2.18
C THR A 13 -13.84 -11.18 2.70
N THR A 14 -13.09 -12.28 2.74
CA THR A 14 -11.69 -12.28 3.16
C THR A 14 -10.84 -11.46 2.21
N LEU A 15 -11.02 -11.60 0.90
CA LEU A 15 -10.31 -10.81 -0.10
C LEU A 15 -10.62 -9.33 0.03
N ILE A 16 -11.88 -8.94 0.21
CA ILE A 16 -12.29 -7.55 0.43
C ILE A 16 -11.62 -6.99 1.70
N ASP A 17 -11.59 -7.75 2.78
CA ASP A 17 -10.96 -7.31 4.03
C ASP A 17 -9.46 -7.07 3.84
N THR A 18 -8.76 -7.96 3.13
CA THR A 18 -7.34 -7.82 2.86
C THR A 18 -7.05 -6.65 1.91
N LEU A 19 -7.89 -6.45 0.89
CA LEU A 19 -7.79 -5.28 0.01
C LEU A 19 -8.01 -3.98 0.79
N ASN A 20 -8.94 -3.95 1.72
CA ASN A 20 -9.16 -2.79 2.58
C ASN A 20 -7.99 -2.55 3.54
N GLU A 21 -7.33 -3.59 4.00
CA GLU A 21 -6.09 -3.46 4.76
C GLU A 21 -5.00 -2.81 3.89
N ALA A 22 -4.83 -3.25 2.65
CA ALA A 22 -3.91 -2.65 1.70
C ALA A 22 -4.26 -1.17 1.44
N LEU A 23 -5.55 -0.87 1.24
CA LEU A 23 -6.01 0.50 1.04
C LEU A 23 -5.69 1.39 2.25
N GLY A 24 -5.86 0.88 3.45
CA GLY A 24 -5.49 1.58 4.68
C GLY A 24 -4.00 1.94 4.73
N TRP A 25 -3.13 1.03 4.29
CA TRP A 25 -1.69 1.30 4.17
C TRP A 25 -1.38 2.35 3.11
N GLU A 26 -2.05 2.32 1.96
CA GLU A 26 -1.86 3.33 0.90
C GLU A 26 -2.28 4.72 1.36
N LEU A 27 -3.43 4.83 2.01
CA LEU A 27 -3.92 6.11 2.55
C LEU A 27 -2.96 6.65 3.61
N ARG A 28 -2.40 5.79 4.44
CA ARG A 28 -1.37 6.18 5.42
C ARG A 28 -0.09 6.63 4.71
N ALA A 29 0.34 5.91 3.69
CA ALA A 29 1.54 6.24 2.94
C ALA A 29 1.43 7.61 2.27
N ILE A 30 0.29 7.93 1.67
CA ILE A 30 0.03 9.26 1.08
C ILE A 30 0.29 10.36 2.11
N ASN A 31 -0.28 10.21 3.31
CA ASN A 31 -0.13 11.19 4.39
C ASN A 31 1.30 11.28 4.90
N MET A 32 1.93 10.13 5.15
CA MET A 32 3.29 10.06 5.66
C MET A 32 4.30 10.68 4.69
N TYR A 33 4.24 10.30 3.43
CA TYR A 33 5.19 10.81 2.43
C TYR A 33 5.00 12.30 2.16
N ALA A 34 3.76 12.78 2.07
CA ALA A 34 3.49 14.21 1.93
C ALA A 34 4.02 15.00 3.12
N HIS A 35 3.85 14.47 4.32
CA HIS A 35 4.37 15.07 5.54
C HIS A 35 5.90 15.09 5.54
N TYR A 36 6.54 14.00 5.17
CA TYR A 36 8.01 13.92 5.11
C TYR A 36 8.60 14.80 4.01
N ALA A 37 7.95 14.89 2.85
CA ALA A 37 8.38 15.78 1.77
C ALA A 37 8.46 17.24 2.25
N ALA A 38 7.48 17.66 3.04
CA ALA A 38 7.42 19.02 3.57
C ALA A 38 8.46 19.27 4.69
N ASN A 39 8.74 18.27 5.51
CA ASN A 39 9.48 18.43 6.77
C ASN A 39 10.94 18.01 6.72
N VAL A 40 11.40 17.29 5.70
CA VAL A 40 12.78 16.82 5.63
C VAL A 40 13.76 17.99 5.63
N GLN A 41 14.78 17.90 6.49
CA GLN A 41 15.81 18.94 6.65
C GLN A 41 17.19 18.35 6.39
N GLY A 42 18.13 19.24 6.10
CA GLY A 42 19.53 18.90 5.93
C GLY A 42 19.96 18.80 4.48
N ILE A 43 21.18 18.34 4.28
CA ILE A 43 21.83 18.34 2.96
C ILE A 43 21.12 17.48 1.92
N HIS A 44 20.38 16.46 2.34
CA HIS A 44 19.67 15.56 1.43
C HIS A 44 18.24 16.00 1.08
N ARG A 45 17.80 17.14 1.60
CA ARG A 45 16.43 17.62 1.34
C ARG A 45 16.13 17.80 -0.15
N LEU A 46 17.08 18.33 -0.92
CA LEU A 46 16.87 18.61 -2.35
C LEU A 46 16.55 17.34 -3.14
N GLN A 47 17.12 16.20 -2.77
CA GLN A 47 16.87 14.92 -3.40
C GLN A 47 15.65 14.22 -2.80
N LEU A 48 15.51 14.26 -1.46
CA LEU A 48 14.50 13.45 -0.77
C LEU A 48 13.12 14.07 -0.78
N SER A 49 12.98 15.40 -0.73
CA SER A 49 11.65 16.03 -0.77
C SER A 49 10.89 15.66 -2.05
N PRO A 50 11.46 15.79 -3.26
CA PRO A 50 10.78 15.32 -4.48
C PRO A 50 10.55 13.81 -4.50
N MET A 51 11.45 13.02 -3.95
CA MET A 51 11.30 11.57 -3.86
C MET A 51 10.08 11.20 -3.01
N PHE A 52 9.93 11.82 -1.84
CA PHE A 52 8.78 11.58 -0.96
C PHE A 52 7.47 12.04 -1.62
N ASP A 53 7.45 13.18 -2.30
CA ASP A 53 6.28 13.63 -3.07
C ASP A 53 5.92 12.63 -4.17
N GLY A 54 6.92 12.08 -4.86
CA GLY A 54 6.73 11.03 -5.86
C GLY A 54 6.10 9.77 -5.28
N GLU A 55 6.56 9.36 -4.09
CA GLU A 55 5.98 8.22 -3.38
C GLU A 55 4.53 8.48 -2.96
N ALA A 56 4.22 9.69 -2.52
CA ALA A 56 2.84 10.06 -2.19
C ALA A 56 1.94 9.96 -3.43
N THR A 57 2.41 10.42 -4.58
CA THR A 57 1.68 10.34 -5.85
C THR A 57 1.47 8.89 -6.27
N GLU A 58 2.48 8.04 -6.16
CA GLU A 58 2.38 6.61 -6.47
C GLU A 58 1.36 5.92 -5.55
N SER A 59 1.42 6.21 -4.25
CA SER A 59 0.46 5.65 -3.28
C SER A 59 -0.97 6.08 -3.58
N LEU A 60 -1.17 7.32 -4.05
CA LEU A 60 -2.48 7.80 -4.48
C LEU A 60 -3.02 6.98 -5.66
N ALA A 61 -2.17 6.68 -6.64
CA ALA A 61 -2.54 5.86 -7.80
C ALA A 61 -2.89 4.43 -7.36
N HIS A 62 -2.09 3.83 -6.48
CA HIS A 62 -2.35 2.50 -5.92
C HIS A 62 -3.67 2.48 -5.15
N ALA A 63 -3.92 3.48 -4.31
CA ALA A 63 -5.17 3.59 -3.56
C ALA A 63 -6.39 3.60 -4.49
N SER A 64 -6.31 4.30 -5.62
CA SER A 64 -7.39 4.34 -6.60
C SER A 64 -7.67 2.94 -7.17
N ILE A 65 -6.62 2.19 -7.52
CA ILE A 65 -6.75 0.83 -8.07
C ILE A 65 -7.38 -0.11 -7.03
N VAL A 66 -6.88 -0.09 -5.80
CA VAL A 66 -7.38 -0.96 -4.73
C VAL A 66 -8.83 -0.62 -4.38
N ARG A 67 -9.17 0.67 -4.32
CA ARG A 67 -10.53 1.13 -4.06
C ARG A 67 -11.51 0.57 -5.11
N LYS A 68 -11.14 0.67 -6.38
CA LYS A 68 -11.96 0.14 -7.48
C LYS A 68 -12.07 -1.38 -7.42
N ALA A 69 -11.01 -2.07 -6.99
CA ALA A 69 -11.03 -3.52 -6.80
C ALA A 69 -12.06 -3.92 -5.74
N VAL A 70 -12.09 -3.22 -4.61
CA VAL A 70 -13.08 -3.46 -3.55
C VAL A 70 -14.50 -3.27 -4.07
N VAL A 71 -14.74 -2.19 -4.81
CA VAL A 71 -16.07 -1.91 -5.41
C VAL A 71 -16.46 -2.99 -6.41
N LYS A 72 -15.53 -3.44 -7.25
CA LYS A 72 -15.76 -4.53 -8.22
C LYS A 72 -16.24 -5.81 -7.53
N LEU A 73 -15.70 -6.09 -6.34
CA LEU A 73 -16.08 -7.26 -5.53
C LEU A 73 -17.33 -7.01 -4.67
N GLN A 74 -18.00 -5.87 -4.87
CA GLN A 74 -19.21 -5.47 -4.13
C GLN A 74 -18.96 -5.21 -2.64
N GLY A 75 -17.72 -4.85 -2.28
CA GLY A 75 -17.37 -4.42 -0.96
C GLY A 75 -17.47 -2.90 -0.80
N ILE A 76 -17.22 -2.43 0.42
CA ILE A 76 -17.19 -1.01 0.75
C ILE A 76 -15.74 -0.63 1.06
N PRO A 77 -15.10 0.21 0.23
CA PRO A 77 -13.73 0.64 0.51
C PRO A 77 -13.65 1.45 1.81
N VAL A 78 -12.59 1.25 2.57
CA VAL A 78 -12.31 2.12 3.72
C VAL A 78 -12.04 3.55 3.24
N THR A 79 -12.43 4.53 4.03
CA THR A 79 -12.30 5.96 3.71
C THR A 79 -11.16 6.63 4.47
N GLU A 80 -10.62 5.97 5.48
CA GLU A 80 -9.58 6.51 6.34
C GLU A 80 -8.35 5.60 6.31
N ARG A 81 -7.19 6.20 6.58
CA ARG A 81 -5.95 5.45 6.72
C ARG A 81 -6.01 4.48 7.88
N ASN A 82 -5.09 3.50 7.91
CA ASN A 82 -4.99 2.61 9.06
C ASN A 82 -4.56 3.37 10.32
N SER A 83 -4.68 2.72 11.48
CA SER A 83 -4.42 3.34 12.79
C SER A 83 -2.95 3.37 13.20
N HIS A 84 -2.03 2.86 12.37
CA HIS A 84 -0.60 2.90 12.67
C HIS A 84 -0.12 4.35 12.71
N PRO A 85 0.52 4.80 13.82
CA PRO A 85 0.96 6.18 13.96
C PRO A 85 1.97 6.58 12.88
N ILE A 86 1.89 7.84 12.46
CA ILE A 86 2.91 8.47 11.62
C ILE A 86 3.79 9.30 12.55
N THR A 87 5.05 8.94 12.66
CA THR A 87 5.99 9.62 13.54
C THR A 87 6.49 10.89 12.87
N HIS A 88 6.28 12.04 13.51
CA HIS A 88 6.89 13.29 13.04
C HIS A 88 8.38 13.30 13.33
N THR A 89 9.18 13.67 12.34
CA THR A 89 10.60 13.89 12.45
C THR A 89 11.04 14.84 11.33
N THR A 90 12.17 15.49 11.48
CA THR A 90 12.81 16.26 10.41
C THR A 90 14.08 15.56 9.92
N ASP A 91 14.45 14.47 10.56
CA ASP A 91 15.65 13.70 10.25
C ASP A 91 15.42 12.73 9.10
N TYR A 92 16.19 12.89 8.03
CA TYR A 92 16.03 12.07 6.83
C TYR A 92 16.27 10.57 7.09
N ALA A 93 17.20 10.23 7.97
CA ALA A 93 17.51 8.83 8.27
C ALA A 93 16.31 8.13 8.94
N GLU A 94 15.67 8.81 9.90
CA GLU A 94 14.44 8.31 10.52
C GLU A 94 13.31 8.20 9.51
N MET A 95 13.15 9.19 8.61
CA MET A 95 12.13 9.15 7.57
C MET A 95 12.31 7.95 6.64
N LEU A 96 13.54 7.66 6.23
CA LEU A 96 13.84 6.50 5.39
C LEU A 96 13.52 5.20 6.12
N GLN A 97 13.83 5.11 7.42
CA GLN A 97 13.51 3.94 8.23
C GLN A 97 12.00 3.72 8.32
N HIS A 98 11.24 4.77 8.60
CA HIS A 98 9.77 4.69 8.65
C HIS A 98 9.18 4.35 7.29
N SER A 99 9.77 4.87 6.21
CA SER A 99 9.37 4.55 4.84
C SER A 99 9.59 3.07 4.54
N LEU A 100 10.75 2.53 4.89
CA LEU A 100 11.07 1.11 4.70
C LEU A 100 10.09 0.21 5.45
N GLU A 101 9.79 0.54 6.70
CA GLU A 101 8.83 -0.21 7.51
C GLU A 101 7.43 -0.19 6.88
N THR A 102 7.00 0.97 6.39
CA THR A 102 5.70 1.16 5.75
C THR A 102 5.59 0.32 4.47
N GLU A 103 6.58 0.42 3.59
CA GLU A 103 6.57 -0.32 2.33
C GLU A 103 6.69 -1.84 2.55
N THR A 104 7.46 -2.27 3.53
CA THR A 104 7.60 -3.69 3.88
C THR A 104 6.26 -4.26 4.35
N LYS A 105 5.54 -3.53 5.19
CA LYS A 105 4.23 -3.97 5.68
C LYS A 105 3.18 -3.96 4.57
N ALA A 106 3.17 -2.93 3.74
CA ALA A 106 2.28 -2.85 2.58
C ALA A 106 2.53 -4.02 1.61
N ALA A 107 3.80 -4.29 1.29
CA ALA A 107 4.17 -5.40 0.41
C ALA A 107 3.68 -6.75 0.96
N ALA A 108 3.78 -6.97 2.28
CA ALA A 108 3.27 -8.19 2.90
C ALA A 108 1.77 -8.36 2.72
N VAL A 109 1.00 -7.27 2.85
CA VAL A 109 -0.45 -7.29 2.63
C VAL A 109 -0.77 -7.61 1.17
N TYR A 110 -0.08 -6.99 0.21
CA TYR A 110 -0.28 -7.29 -1.21
C TYR A 110 0.10 -8.73 -1.55
N GLY A 111 1.13 -9.27 -0.93
CA GLY A 111 1.49 -10.69 -1.06
C GLY A 111 0.35 -11.61 -0.63
N GLU A 112 -0.34 -11.26 0.46
CA GLU A 112 -1.52 -11.99 0.91
C GLU A 112 -2.69 -11.85 -0.06
N VAL A 113 -2.91 -10.63 -0.60
CA VAL A 113 -3.93 -10.42 -1.64
C VAL A 113 -3.67 -11.33 -2.84
N MET A 114 -2.42 -11.43 -3.29
CA MET A 114 -2.07 -12.28 -4.45
C MET A 114 -2.40 -13.74 -4.22
N ILE A 115 -2.15 -14.25 -3.01
CA ILE A 115 -2.51 -15.63 -2.64
C ILE A 115 -4.04 -15.83 -2.72
N GLN A 116 -4.79 -14.90 -2.18
CA GLN A 116 -6.26 -14.97 -2.17
C GLN A 116 -6.86 -14.83 -3.58
N LEU A 117 -6.23 -14.04 -4.45
CA LEU A 117 -6.67 -13.86 -5.84
C LEU A 117 -6.54 -15.12 -6.68
N GLU A 118 -5.61 -16.01 -6.37
CA GLU A 118 -5.50 -17.30 -7.06
C GLU A 118 -6.81 -18.09 -6.96
N ALA A 119 -7.47 -18.05 -5.81
CA ALA A 119 -8.74 -18.74 -5.59
C ALA A 119 -9.93 -18.01 -6.25
N ALA A 120 -9.84 -16.70 -6.45
CA ALA A 120 -10.93 -15.90 -7.03
C ALA A 120 -10.99 -15.98 -8.56
N ALA A 121 -9.92 -16.40 -9.22
CA ALA A 121 -9.83 -16.60 -10.68
C ALA A 121 -10.23 -15.37 -11.52
N ASP A 122 -9.95 -14.16 -11.03
CA ASP A 122 -10.16 -12.90 -11.77
C ASP A 122 -8.82 -12.39 -12.28
N GLN A 123 -8.54 -12.61 -13.56
CA GLN A 123 -7.24 -12.29 -14.16
C GLN A 123 -6.97 -10.79 -14.23
N ASP A 124 -7.98 -9.98 -14.56
CA ASP A 124 -7.82 -8.52 -14.63
C ASP A 124 -7.46 -7.95 -13.27
N LEU A 125 -8.13 -8.42 -12.22
CA LEU A 125 -7.86 -8.01 -10.86
C LEU A 125 -6.48 -8.48 -10.40
N SER A 126 -6.13 -9.73 -10.71
CA SER A 126 -4.83 -10.30 -10.40
C SER A 126 -3.69 -9.51 -11.05
N ASP A 127 -3.81 -9.17 -12.33
CA ASP A 127 -2.80 -8.39 -13.05
C ASP A 127 -2.63 -6.99 -12.45
N ALA A 128 -3.74 -6.32 -12.13
CA ALA A 128 -3.70 -4.98 -11.54
C ALA A 128 -3.00 -4.97 -10.17
N ILE A 129 -3.33 -5.92 -9.31
CA ILE A 129 -2.74 -6.02 -7.97
C ILE A 129 -1.29 -6.49 -8.04
N GLU A 130 -0.94 -7.39 -8.96
CA GLU A 130 0.44 -7.81 -9.16
C GLU A 130 1.35 -6.64 -9.50
N GLN A 131 0.90 -5.70 -10.34
CA GLN A 131 1.67 -4.50 -10.67
C GLN A 131 1.98 -3.67 -9.43
N ILE A 132 1.01 -3.52 -8.54
CA ILE A 132 1.21 -2.81 -7.27
C ILE A 132 2.20 -3.57 -6.38
N TYR A 133 2.01 -4.87 -6.23
CA TYR A 133 2.89 -5.72 -5.43
C TYR A 133 4.35 -5.60 -5.87
N LEU A 134 4.61 -5.70 -7.17
CA LEU A 134 5.96 -5.56 -7.72
C LEU A 134 6.52 -4.16 -7.49
N ALA A 135 5.69 -3.12 -7.59
CA ALA A 135 6.10 -1.74 -7.30
C ALA A 135 6.49 -1.57 -5.82
N GLU A 136 5.72 -2.15 -4.89
CA GLU A 136 6.04 -2.12 -3.46
C GLU A 136 7.37 -2.83 -3.16
N LEU A 137 7.61 -3.99 -3.78
CA LEU A 137 8.88 -4.71 -3.63
C LEU A 137 10.07 -3.90 -4.15
N ARG A 138 9.90 -3.20 -5.28
CA ARG A 138 10.94 -2.30 -5.80
C ARG A 138 11.21 -1.13 -4.87
N SER A 139 10.16 -0.54 -4.28
CA SER A 139 10.31 0.54 -3.30
C SER A 139 11.08 0.08 -2.07
N VAL A 140 10.81 -1.11 -1.56
CA VAL A 140 11.57 -1.70 -0.45
C VAL A 140 13.06 -1.81 -0.79
N GLU A 141 13.38 -2.33 -1.98
CA GLU A 141 14.76 -2.48 -2.44
C GLU A 141 15.47 -1.14 -2.57
N GLU A 142 14.83 -0.15 -3.19
CA GLU A 142 15.37 1.19 -3.37
C GLU A 142 15.63 1.88 -2.02
N LEU A 143 14.69 1.78 -1.08
CA LEU A 143 14.86 2.36 0.24
C LEU A 143 16.05 1.74 0.99
N ARG A 144 16.23 0.42 0.88
CA ARG A 144 17.40 -0.24 1.49
C ARG A 144 18.70 0.29 0.91
N LEU A 145 18.76 0.52 -0.40
CA LEU A 145 19.96 1.05 -1.05
C LEU A 145 20.25 2.49 -0.62
N LEU A 146 19.23 3.29 -0.31
CA LEU A 146 19.40 4.66 0.17
C LEU A 146 19.92 4.71 1.62
N MET A 147 19.75 3.65 2.38
CA MET A 147 20.05 3.64 3.82
C MET A 147 21.47 3.17 4.15
N ASP A 148 22.19 2.64 3.20
CA ASP A 148 23.58 2.18 3.37
C ASP A 148 24.63 3.30 3.06
#